data_d6ca35b23ef6e2530d37e0ee719a90e8
#
_entry.id   d6ca35b23ef6e2530d37e0ee719a90e8
#
_cell.length_a   1.000
_cell.length_b   1.000
_cell.length_c   1.000
_cell.angle_alpha   90.00
_cell.angle_beta   90.00
_cell.angle_gamma   90.00
#
_symmetry.space_group_name_H-M   'P 1'
#
loop_
_entity.id
_entity.type
_entity.pdbx_description
1 polymer ?
#
loop_
_entity_poly.entity_id
_entity_poly.type
_entity_poly.pdbx_seq_one_letter_code
_entity_poly.pdbx_strand_id
1 'polypeptide(L)'
;MLKDSEVQRTLAVLAHPDDVDFGAGGTIARWTDEGIEVTYCLVTDGDAGGFDRSVDRAEIPEIRRTEQRNAAKALGVEDVRFLGYPDGRLELTLDLRRDISRVIRQVRPQRVLTQSPERNWVRMPASHPDHLTTGEAALRAIYPDSRNPFAFPGLLADEGLEPWEVAEVWVMAHPTPNHRVDVTDTFDRKIAALRAHVSQTAHMDDLEVWLRERLGHIATEAGLPAGHLAEAFAVYSTA
;
A
#
# COMPACT_ATOMS: atom_id res chain seq x y z
N MET A 1 -10.17 11.94 11.67
CA MET A 1 -8.81 11.57 11.24
C MET A 1 -7.89 11.69 12.45
N LEU A 2 -7.12 10.63 12.72
CA LEU A 2 -6.11 10.63 13.77
C LEU A 2 -4.96 11.58 13.42
N LYS A 3 -4.34 12.18 14.43
CA LYS A 3 -3.03 12.84 14.26
C LYS A 3 -1.96 11.75 14.18
N ASP A 4 -0.87 11.98 13.45
CA ASP A 4 0.21 11.00 13.35
C ASP A 4 0.80 10.64 14.72
N SER A 5 0.86 11.60 15.66
CA SER A 5 1.24 11.36 17.06
C SER A 5 0.34 10.39 17.86
N GLU A 6 -0.85 10.08 17.35
CA GLU A 6 -1.79 9.12 17.95
C GLU A 6 -1.70 7.73 17.31
N VAL A 7 -0.87 7.57 16.27
CA VAL A 7 -0.68 6.33 15.51
C VAL A 7 0.66 5.71 15.89
N GLN A 8 0.63 4.48 16.34
CA GLN A 8 1.85 3.71 16.63
C GLN A 8 2.18 2.73 15.50
N ARG A 9 1.16 2.13 14.90
CA ARG A 9 1.30 1.11 13.84
C ARG A 9 0.37 1.40 12.68
N THR A 10 0.94 1.30 11.49
CA THR A 10 0.22 1.36 10.22
C THR A 10 0.45 0.05 9.45
N LEU A 11 -0.60 -0.48 8.86
CA LEU A 11 -0.52 -1.61 7.93
C LEU A 11 -0.88 -1.14 6.52
N ALA A 12 0.01 -1.37 5.56
CA ALA A 12 -0.25 -1.14 4.14
C ALA A 12 -0.60 -2.46 3.46
N VAL A 13 -1.86 -2.59 2.98
CA VAL A 13 -2.36 -3.78 2.27
C VAL A 13 -2.45 -3.44 0.78
N LEU A 14 -1.61 -4.04 -0.05
CA LEU A 14 -1.39 -3.67 -1.44
C LEU A 14 -1.43 -4.90 -2.35
N ALA A 15 -1.79 -4.69 -3.61
CA ALA A 15 -1.88 -5.77 -4.59
C ALA A 15 -0.50 -6.31 -4.98
N HIS A 16 0.40 -5.43 -5.42
CA HIS A 16 1.67 -5.84 -6.00
C HIS A 16 2.87 -5.16 -5.32
N PRO A 17 4.07 -5.75 -5.41
CA PRO A 17 5.31 -5.02 -5.17
C PRO A 17 5.38 -3.78 -6.05
N ASP A 18 5.86 -2.64 -5.51
CA ASP A 18 5.96 -1.27 -6.04
C ASP A 18 4.72 -0.36 -5.83
N ASP A 19 3.53 -0.89 -5.67
CA ASP A 19 2.30 -0.09 -5.55
C ASP A 19 2.38 0.99 -4.47
N VAL A 20 2.88 0.61 -3.27
CA VAL A 20 3.02 1.54 -2.16
C VAL A 20 4.04 2.63 -2.47
N ASP A 21 5.12 2.26 -3.13
CA ASP A 21 6.24 3.15 -3.40
C ASP A 21 5.81 4.22 -4.42
N PHE A 22 5.02 3.84 -5.44
CA PHE A 22 4.39 4.80 -6.36
C PHE A 22 3.28 5.63 -5.70
N GLY A 23 2.44 5.03 -4.86
CA GLY A 23 1.22 5.66 -4.33
C GLY A 23 1.44 6.49 -3.08
N ALA A 24 2.33 6.05 -2.17
CA ALA A 24 2.46 6.57 -0.81
C ALA A 24 3.89 6.59 -0.28
N GLY A 25 4.93 6.36 -1.10
CA GLY A 25 6.31 6.21 -0.62
C GLY A 25 6.81 7.41 0.18
N GLY A 26 6.46 8.63 -0.23
CA GLY A 26 6.81 9.84 0.52
C GLY A 26 6.11 9.93 1.88
N THR A 27 4.84 9.57 1.93
CA THR A 27 4.04 9.51 3.16
C THR A 27 4.56 8.43 4.11
N ILE A 28 4.88 7.24 3.60
CA ILE A 28 5.48 6.16 4.39
C ILE A 28 6.80 6.61 5.01
N ALA A 29 7.70 7.22 4.22
CA ALA A 29 8.97 7.74 4.72
C ALA A 29 8.76 8.77 5.86
N ARG A 30 7.79 9.64 5.72
CA ARG A 30 7.43 10.61 6.75
C ARG A 30 6.92 9.91 8.02
N TRP A 31 6.03 8.91 7.91
CA TRP A 31 5.52 8.16 9.07
C TRP A 31 6.63 7.43 9.82
N THR A 32 7.57 6.80 9.09
CA THR A 32 8.71 6.13 9.73
C THR A 32 9.66 7.11 10.41
N ASP A 33 9.87 8.31 9.85
CA ASP A 33 10.64 9.37 10.49
C ASP A 33 9.99 9.92 11.78
N GLU A 34 8.64 9.86 11.84
CA GLU A 34 7.88 10.21 13.04
C GLU A 34 7.78 9.05 14.06
N GLY A 35 8.43 7.91 13.78
CA GLY A 35 8.50 6.74 14.65
C GLY A 35 7.29 5.81 14.58
N ILE A 36 6.44 5.94 13.54
CA ILE A 36 5.33 5.01 13.31
C ILE A 36 5.89 3.72 12.71
N GLU A 37 5.58 2.59 13.34
CA GLU A 37 5.89 1.27 12.80
C GLU A 37 4.99 0.97 11.60
N VAL A 38 5.60 0.72 10.43
CA VAL A 38 4.87 0.41 9.20
C VAL A 38 5.15 -1.04 8.79
N THR A 39 4.07 -1.81 8.59
CA THR A 39 4.12 -3.17 8.03
C THR A 39 3.53 -3.16 6.63
N TYR A 40 4.19 -3.82 5.68
CA TYR A 40 3.64 -4.08 4.34
C TYR A 40 3.04 -5.48 4.28
N CYS A 41 1.86 -5.58 3.66
CA CYS A 41 1.19 -6.83 3.30
C CYS A 41 0.88 -6.79 1.81
N LEU A 42 1.74 -7.44 1.01
CA LEU A 42 1.57 -7.59 -0.44
C LEU A 42 0.70 -8.82 -0.69
N VAL A 43 -0.42 -8.64 -1.38
CA VAL A 43 -1.36 -9.73 -1.66
C VAL A 43 -0.77 -10.69 -2.68
N THR A 44 -0.12 -10.16 -3.73
CA THR A 44 0.57 -10.97 -4.74
C THR A 44 2.08 -10.78 -4.69
N ASP A 45 2.78 -11.65 -5.38
CA ASP A 45 4.23 -11.53 -5.59
C ASP A 45 4.58 -10.80 -6.90
N GLY A 46 3.57 -10.34 -7.65
CA GLY A 46 3.78 -9.68 -8.93
C GLY A 46 4.32 -10.60 -10.02
N ASP A 47 3.95 -11.88 -10.00
CA ASP A 47 4.47 -12.93 -10.91
C ASP A 47 4.06 -12.78 -12.38
N ALA A 48 3.17 -11.86 -12.68
CA ALA A 48 2.79 -11.49 -14.04
C ALA A 48 3.41 -10.17 -14.53
N GLY A 49 4.20 -9.47 -13.69
CA GLY A 49 4.88 -8.23 -14.02
C GLY A 49 6.31 -8.44 -14.53
N GLY A 50 6.82 -7.46 -15.31
CA GLY A 50 8.18 -7.45 -15.83
C GLY A 50 8.24 -7.10 -17.32
N PHE A 51 9.39 -6.56 -17.76
CA PHE A 51 9.62 -6.13 -19.15
C PHE A 51 10.63 -6.99 -19.87
N ASP A 52 11.51 -7.68 -19.14
CA ASP A 52 12.53 -8.56 -19.71
C ASP A 52 11.95 -9.97 -19.92
N ARG A 53 11.70 -10.31 -21.20
CA ARG A 53 11.18 -11.62 -21.60
C ARG A 53 12.18 -12.76 -21.52
N SER A 54 13.46 -12.47 -21.23
CA SER A 54 14.50 -13.49 -21.04
C SER A 54 14.50 -14.07 -19.61
N VAL A 55 13.85 -13.38 -18.66
CA VAL A 55 13.71 -13.86 -17.27
C VAL A 55 12.70 -15.00 -17.22
N ASP A 56 13.08 -16.10 -16.57
CA ASP A 56 12.13 -17.19 -16.33
C ASP A 56 11.00 -16.69 -15.41
N ARG A 57 9.78 -16.95 -15.83
CA ARG A 57 8.60 -16.55 -15.06
C ARG A 57 8.62 -17.09 -13.62
N ALA A 58 9.21 -18.25 -13.40
CA ALA A 58 9.33 -18.82 -12.06
C ALA A 58 10.28 -18.05 -11.13
N GLU A 59 11.18 -17.22 -11.68
CA GLU A 59 12.13 -16.39 -10.92
C GLU A 59 11.53 -15.02 -10.55
N ILE A 60 10.51 -14.54 -11.28
CA ILE A 60 9.93 -13.21 -11.10
C ILE A 60 9.47 -12.96 -9.66
N PRO A 61 8.75 -13.88 -8.97
CA PRO A 61 8.33 -13.66 -7.58
C PRO A 61 9.48 -13.33 -6.63
N GLU A 62 10.57 -14.07 -6.70
CA GLU A 62 11.71 -13.85 -5.78
C GLU A 62 12.48 -12.55 -6.12
N ILE A 63 12.60 -12.21 -7.40
CA ILE A 63 13.14 -10.92 -7.83
C ILE A 63 12.32 -9.79 -7.23
N ARG A 64 10.99 -9.79 -7.43
CA ARG A 64 10.11 -8.72 -6.97
C ARG A 64 9.99 -8.65 -5.46
N ARG A 65 10.02 -9.79 -4.75
CA ARG A 65 10.09 -9.83 -3.28
C ARG A 65 11.36 -9.18 -2.76
N THR A 66 12.50 -9.44 -3.40
CA THR A 66 13.78 -8.85 -3.04
C THR A 66 13.79 -7.34 -3.29
N GLU A 67 13.29 -6.91 -4.45
CA GLU A 67 13.16 -5.50 -4.81
C GLU A 67 12.26 -4.75 -3.80
N GLN A 68 11.09 -5.32 -3.46
CA GLN A 68 10.19 -4.71 -2.47
C GLN A 68 10.83 -4.60 -1.09
N ARG A 69 11.58 -5.60 -0.62
CA ARG A 69 12.29 -5.48 0.65
C ARG A 69 13.37 -4.41 0.62
N ASN A 70 14.04 -4.22 -0.51
CA ASN A 70 15.04 -3.16 -0.68
C ASN A 70 14.37 -1.78 -0.73
N ALA A 71 13.24 -1.64 -1.43
CA ALA A 71 12.43 -0.43 -1.46
C ALA A 71 11.91 -0.06 -0.06
N ALA A 72 11.37 -1.03 0.68
CA ALA A 72 10.88 -0.86 2.03
C ALA A 72 11.97 -0.31 2.97
N LYS A 73 13.21 -0.83 2.89
CA LYS A 73 14.36 -0.33 3.67
C LYS A 73 14.65 1.15 3.39
N ALA A 74 14.56 1.59 2.12
CA ALA A 74 14.77 3.00 1.77
C ALA A 74 13.73 3.92 2.45
N LEU A 75 12.54 3.39 2.74
CA LEU A 75 11.46 4.10 3.42
C LEU A 75 11.43 3.87 4.95
N GLY A 76 12.36 3.09 5.52
CA GLY A 76 12.41 2.78 6.94
C GLY A 76 11.44 1.68 7.39
N VAL A 77 10.96 0.85 6.47
CA VAL A 77 10.05 -0.27 6.75
C VAL A 77 10.83 -1.58 6.82
N GLU A 78 10.65 -2.33 7.91
CA GLU A 78 11.36 -3.59 8.16
C GLU A 78 10.47 -4.83 7.95
N ASP A 79 9.17 -4.74 8.27
CA ASP A 79 8.23 -5.87 8.17
C ASP A 79 7.51 -5.86 6.81
N VAL A 80 7.89 -6.80 5.94
CA VAL A 80 7.31 -6.96 4.60
C VAL A 80 6.81 -8.40 4.44
N ARG A 81 5.50 -8.55 4.35
CA ARG A 81 4.78 -9.82 4.25
C ARG A 81 4.19 -10.01 2.87
N PHE A 82 4.22 -11.24 2.38
CA PHE A 82 3.63 -11.62 1.10
C PHE A 82 2.62 -12.73 1.33
N LEU A 83 1.41 -12.57 0.78
CA LEU A 83 0.37 -13.60 0.89
C LEU A 83 0.47 -14.65 -0.21
N GLY A 84 1.18 -14.35 -1.32
CA GLY A 84 1.48 -15.31 -2.38
C GLY A 84 0.28 -15.63 -3.30
N TYR A 85 -0.71 -14.75 -3.38
CA TYR A 85 -1.78 -14.89 -4.36
C TYR A 85 -1.25 -14.61 -5.77
N PRO A 86 -1.79 -15.26 -6.83
CA PRO A 86 -1.32 -15.06 -8.19
C PRO A 86 -1.69 -13.69 -8.73
N ASP A 87 -0.73 -13.00 -9.33
CA ASP A 87 -0.89 -11.69 -9.96
C ASP A 87 -1.79 -11.76 -11.21
N GLY A 88 -2.66 -10.77 -11.37
CA GLY A 88 -3.62 -10.64 -12.47
C GLY A 88 -4.84 -11.54 -12.33
N ARG A 89 -4.99 -12.26 -11.19
CA ARG A 89 -6.05 -13.27 -10.99
C ARG A 89 -6.71 -13.17 -9.62
N LEU A 90 -6.58 -12.01 -8.96
CA LEU A 90 -7.21 -11.84 -7.65
C LEU A 90 -8.73 -11.83 -7.78
N GLU A 91 -9.35 -12.67 -6.97
CA GLU A 91 -10.80 -12.69 -6.76
C GLU A 91 -11.10 -12.38 -5.29
N LEU A 92 -12.23 -11.74 -5.05
CA LEU A 92 -12.69 -11.43 -3.70
C LEU A 92 -13.21 -12.69 -3.00
N THR A 93 -12.30 -13.50 -2.48
CA THR A 93 -12.62 -14.75 -1.79
C THR A 93 -12.68 -14.59 -0.28
N LEU A 94 -13.30 -15.56 0.41
CA LEU A 94 -13.27 -15.61 1.87
C LEU A 94 -11.85 -15.88 2.39
N ASP A 95 -11.04 -16.64 1.66
CA ASP A 95 -9.65 -16.92 2.03
C ASP A 95 -8.81 -15.64 2.01
N LEU A 96 -8.91 -14.83 0.95
CA LEU A 96 -8.22 -13.55 0.87
C LEU A 96 -8.60 -12.62 2.04
N ARG A 97 -9.90 -12.51 2.33
CA ARG A 97 -10.41 -11.71 3.45
C ARG A 97 -9.90 -12.23 4.80
N ARG A 98 -9.89 -13.57 5.00
CA ARG A 98 -9.35 -14.20 6.20
C ARG A 98 -7.87 -13.89 6.37
N ASP A 99 -7.08 -14.01 5.31
CA ASP A 99 -5.64 -13.83 5.37
C ASP A 99 -5.26 -12.37 5.65
N ILE A 100 -5.97 -11.40 5.05
CA ILE A 100 -5.82 -9.98 5.39
C ILE A 100 -6.25 -9.73 6.85
N SER A 101 -7.38 -10.31 7.29
CA SER A 101 -7.86 -10.18 8.69
C SER A 101 -6.86 -10.76 9.69
N ARG A 102 -6.20 -11.87 9.32
CA ARG A 102 -5.11 -12.45 10.11
C ARG A 102 -3.97 -11.45 10.30
N VAL A 103 -3.52 -10.83 9.22
CA VAL A 103 -2.45 -9.82 9.28
C VAL A 103 -2.88 -8.61 10.12
N ILE A 104 -4.11 -8.11 9.96
CA ILE A 104 -4.64 -7.01 10.79
C ILE A 104 -4.60 -7.39 12.28
N ARG A 105 -5.07 -8.58 12.66
CA ARG A 105 -5.06 -9.04 14.06
C ARG A 105 -3.65 -9.27 14.62
N GLN A 106 -2.70 -9.64 13.78
CA GLN A 106 -1.29 -9.79 14.17
C GLN A 106 -0.60 -8.44 14.37
N VAL A 107 -0.76 -7.51 13.44
CA VAL A 107 -0.10 -6.20 13.46
C VAL A 107 -0.79 -5.24 14.44
N ARG A 108 -2.11 -5.35 14.59
CA ARG A 108 -2.95 -4.49 15.44
C ARG A 108 -2.77 -2.99 15.11
N PRO A 109 -2.94 -2.58 13.82
CA PRO A 109 -2.69 -1.22 13.39
C PRO A 109 -3.84 -0.29 13.78
N GLN A 110 -3.54 0.97 14.10
CA GLN A 110 -4.53 2.02 14.22
C GLN A 110 -5.00 2.51 12.84
N ARG A 111 -4.10 2.46 11.84
CA ARG A 111 -4.30 2.94 10.48
C ARG A 111 -4.03 1.82 9.48
N VAL A 112 -4.92 1.68 8.48
CA VAL A 112 -4.65 0.82 7.33
C VAL A 112 -4.59 1.68 6.07
N LEU A 113 -3.54 1.52 5.28
CA LEU A 113 -3.40 2.08 3.94
C LEU A 113 -3.73 0.98 2.92
N THR A 114 -4.55 1.29 1.92
CA THR A 114 -4.87 0.35 0.84
C THR A 114 -5.21 1.08 -0.46
N GLN A 115 -5.44 0.31 -1.51
CA GLN A 115 -5.87 0.82 -2.81
C GLN A 115 -7.38 1.09 -2.85
N SER A 116 -7.81 1.92 -3.81
CA SER A 116 -9.23 2.19 -4.00
C SER A 116 -9.96 0.99 -4.58
N PRO A 117 -11.10 0.58 -4.01
CA PRO A 117 -12.02 -0.35 -4.65
C PRO A 117 -12.85 0.32 -5.74
N GLU A 118 -12.84 1.66 -5.80
CA GLU A 118 -13.56 2.44 -6.79
C GLU A 118 -12.74 2.65 -8.05
N ARG A 119 -13.37 2.43 -9.20
CA ARG A 119 -12.72 2.64 -10.49
C ARG A 119 -12.49 4.12 -10.76
N ASN A 120 -11.24 4.46 -11.05
CA ASN A 120 -10.85 5.80 -11.49
C ASN A 120 -10.87 5.86 -13.02
N TRP A 121 -11.93 6.45 -13.58
CA TRP A 121 -12.12 6.56 -15.01
C TRP A 121 -11.18 7.55 -15.71
N VAL A 122 -10.65 8.50 -14.96
CA VAL A 122 -9.69 9.49 -15.49
C VAL A 122 -8.30 8.86 -15.58
N ARG A 123 -7.99 7.91 -14.68
CA ARG A 123 -6.69 7.24 -14.59
C ARG A 123 -6.87 5.73 -14.53
N MET A 124 -7.17 5.11 -15.65
CA MET A 124 -7.42 3.67 -15.76
C MET A 124 -6.33 2.76 -15.16
N PRO A 125 -4.99 3.03 -15.33
CA PRO A 125 -3.96 2.19 -14.71
C PRO A 125 -4.06 2.10 -13.19
N ALA A 126 -4.61 3.12 -12.52
CA ALA A 126 -4.87 3.07 -11.08
C ALA A 126 -5.97 2.07 -10.70
N SER A 127 -6.76 1.61 -11.66
CA SER A 127 -7.88 0.69 -11.50
C SER A 127 -7.57 -0.71 -12.04
N HIS A 128 -6.34 -1.18 -11.84
CA HIS A 128 -6.00 -2.58 -12.13
C HIS A 128 -7.00 -3.50 -11.41
N PRO A 129 -7.47 -4.61 -11.99
CA PRO A 129 -8.43 -5.51 -11.34
C PRO A 129 -7.98 -5.94 -9.94
N ASP A 130 -6.71 -6.28 -9.77
CA ASP A 130 -6.15 -6.67 -8.47
C ASP A 130 -6.15 -5.51 -7.47
N HIS A 131 -5.94 -4.25 -7.91
CA HIS A 131 -6.05 -3.08 -7.01
C HIS A 131 -7.47 -2.93 -6.46
N LEU A 132 -8.49 -3.04 -7.34
CA LEU A 132 -9.88 -2.97 -6.93
C LEU A 132 -10.24 -4.10 -5.97
N THR A 133 -9.79 -5.32 -6.27
CA THR A 133 -10.03 -6.51 -5.45
C THR A 133 -9.33 -6.39 -4.09
N THR A 134 -8.07 -5.97 -4.07
CA THR A 134 -7.30 -5.77 -2.82
C THR A 134 -7.95 -4.71 -1.95
N GLY A 135 -8.32 -3.56 -2.53
CA GLY A 135 -9.00 -2.50 -1.80
C GLY A 135 -10.31 -2.97 -1.17
N GLU A 136 -11.16 -3.66 -1.93
CA GLU A 136 -12.42 -4.20 -1.43
C GLU A 136 -12.19 -5.28 -0.35
N ALA A 137 -11.23 -6.17 -0.55
CA ALA A 137 -10.89 -7.21 0.43
C ALA A 137 -10.36 -6.60 1.74
N ALA A 138 -9.50 -5.58 1.65
CA ALA A 138 -8.97 -4.86 2.81
C ALA A 138 -10.08 -4.14 3.58
N LEU A 139 -11.00 -3.46 2.90
CA LEU A 139 -12.13 -2.79 3.56
C LEU A 139 -13.03 -3.78 4.29
N ARG A 140 -13.33 -4.94 3.68
CA ARG A 140 -14.11 -6.00 4.35
C ARG A 140 -13.35 -6.63 5.50
N ALA A 141 -12.03 -6.78 5.38
CA ALA A 141 -11.18 -7.25 6.48
C ALA A 141 -11.16 -6.25 7.63
N ILE A 142 -11.13 -4.94 7.38
CA ILE A 142 -11.23 -3.90 8.40
C ILE A 142 -12.61 -3.95 9.07
N TYR A 143 -13.68 -4.02 8.27
CA TYR A 143 -15.07 -4.09 8.74
C TYR A 143 -15.91 -5.03 7.86
N PRO A 144 -16.50 -6.08 8.44
CA PRO A 144 -16.56 -6.37 9.89
C PRO A 144 -15.48 -7.36 10.37
N ASP A 145 -14.64 -7.97 9.51
CA ASP A 145 -14.00 -9.24 9.76
C ASP A 145 -12.98 -9.21 10.92
N SER A 146 -12.05 -8.25 10.93
CA SER A 146 -10.98 -8.22 11.95
C SER A 146 -11.49 -7.89 13.36
N ARG A 147 -12.58 -7.14 13.47
CA ARG A 147 -13.15 -6.74 14.76
C ARG A 147 -14.18 -7.73 15.33
N ASN A 148 -14.68 -8.63 14.49
CA ASN A 148 -15.73 -9.57 14.88
C ASN A 148 -15.12 -10.91 15.33
N PRO A 149 -15.25 -11.34 16.61
CA PRO A 149 -14.70 -12.60 17.08
C PRO A 149 -15.31 -13.84 16.40
N PHE A 150 -16.50 -13.70 15.82
CA PHE A 150 -17.20 -14.78 15.12
C PHE A 150 -16.87 -14.85 13.62
N ALA A 151 -16.21 -13.81 13.06
CA ALA A 151 -15.66 -13.89 11.72
C ALA A 151 -14.35 -14.67 11.74
N PHE A 152 -14.25 -15.69 10.88
CA PHE A 152 -13.08 -16.57 10.81
C PHE A 152 -12.65 -17.12 12.21
N PRO A 153 -13.52 -17.89 12.86
CA PRO A 153 -13.32 -18.29 14.28
C PRO A 153 -12.01 -19.03 14.54
N GLY A 154 -11.42 -19.71 13.53
CA GLY A 154 -10.11 -20.33 13.63
C GLY A 154 -8.98 -19.34 13.93
N LEU A 155 -9.09 -18.07 13.50
CA LEU A 155 -8.08 -17.06 13.84
C LEU A 155 -7.95 -16.86 15.35
N LEU A 156 -9.06 -16.93 16.08
CA LEU A 156 -9.04 -16.85 17.54
C LEU A 156 -8.78 -18.22 18.19
N ALA A 157 -9.53 -19.24 17.76
CA ALA A 157 -9.53 -20.54 18.43
C ALA A 157 -8.22 -21.32 18.22
N ASP A 158 -7.66 -21.28 17.01
CA ASP A 158 -6.50 -22.08 16.63
C ASP A 158 -5.19 -21.27 16.64
N GLU A 159 -5.26 -19.97 16.33
CA GLU A 159 -4.10 -19.09 16.20
C GLU A 159 -3.96 -18.11 17.38
N GLY A 160 -4.95 -17.98 18.26
CA GLY A 160 -4.93 -17.07 19.41
C GLY A 160 -4.98 -15.57 19.02
N LEU A 161 -5.43 -15.26 17.81
CA LEU A 161 -5.46 -13.90 17.29
C LEU A 161 -6.76 -13.20 17.70
N GLU A 162 -6.65 -12.39 18.76
CA GLU A 162 -7.76 -11.57 19.25
C GLU A 162 -8.29 -10.60 18.19
N PRO A 163 -9.61 -10.32 18.19
CA PRO A 163 -10.18 -9.30 17.33
C PRO A 163 -9.48 -7.95 17.48
N TRP A 164 -9.37 -7.22 16.38
CA TRP A 164 -8.77 -5.90 16.37
C TRP A 164 -9.62 -4.90 15.60
N GLU A 165 -9.79 -3.71 16.16
CA GLU A 165 -10.48 -2.59 15.53
C GLU A 165 -9.46 -1.61 14.97
N VAL A 166 -9.46 -1.44 13.66
CA VAL A 166 -8.71 -0.40 12.95
C VAL A 166 -9.46 0.93 13.17
N ALA A 167 -8.79 2.01 13.44
CA ALA A 167 -9.46 3.30 13.72
C ALA A 167 -9.73 4.12 12.45
N GLU A 168 -8.83 4.05 11.46
CA GLU A 168 -9.00 4.76 10.19
C GLU A 168 -8.40 4.00 9.01
N VAL A 169 -8.96 4.26 7.83
CA VAL A 169 -8.46 3.75 6.56
C VAL A 169 -8.04 4.89 5.64
N TRP A 170 -6.87 4.74 5.02
CA TRP A 170 -6.31 5.61 4.00
C TRP A 170 -6.35 4.88 2.66
N VAL A 171 -6.98 5.50 1.68
CA VAL A 171 -7.22 4.88 0.36
C VAL A 171 -6.43 5.64 -0.70
N MET A 172 -5.45 4.95 -1.31
CA MET A 172 -4.67 5.47 -2.44
C MET A 172 -5.47 5.42 -3.74
N ALA A 173 -5.09 6.28 -4.68
CA ALA A 173 -5.65 6.31 -6.04
C ALA A 173 -7.17 6.47 -6.11
N HIS A 174 -7.80 6.93 -5.01
CA HIS A 174 -9.23 7.20 -4.96
C HIS A 174 -9.62 8.30 -5.97
N PRO A 175 -10.75 8.18 -6.69
CA PRO A 175 -11.16 9.18 -7.69
C PRO A 175 -11.42 10.57 -7.08
N THR A 176 -11.83 10.63 -5.81
CA THR A 176 -12.12 11.87 -5.07
C THR A 176 -11.36 11.93 -3.75
N PRO A 177 -10.03 12.17 -3.75
CA PRO A 177 -9.26 12.23 -2.53
C PRO A 177 -9.66 13.46 -1.69
N ASN A 178 -9.67 13.30 -0.36
CA ASN A 178 -10.04 14.34 0.60
C ASN A 178 -8.89 14.80 1.50
N HIS A 179 -7.73 14.17 1.38
CA HIS A 179 -6.55 14.46 2.19
C HIS A 179 -5.29 14.54 1.32
N ARG A 180 -4.36 15.41 1.70
CA ARG A 180 -3.07 15.61 1.02
C ARG A 180 -1.97 15.62 2.05
N VAL A 181 -0.85 14.98 1.74
CA VAL A 181 0.35 14.95 2.56
C VAL A 181 1.47 15.61 1.79
N ASP A 182 2.09 16.63 2.38
CA ASP A 182 3.32 17.21 1.85
C ASP A 182 4.46 16.21 2.03
N VAL A 183 5.10 15.83 0.93
CA VAL A 183 6.18 14.85 0.87
C VAL A 183 7.45 15.43 0.25
N THR A 184 7.56 16.77 0.25
CA THR A 184 8.71 17.47 -0.34
C THR A 184 10.03 16.98 0.26
N ASP A 185 10.11 16.88 1.57
CA ASP A 185 11.33 16.49 2.29
C ASP A 185 11.65 14.99 2.19
N THR A 186 10.66 14.16 1.85
CA THR A 186 10.80 12.69 1.74
C THR A 186 10.83 12.19 0.29
N PHE A 187 10.78 13.11 -0.68
CA PHE A 187 10.72 12.77 -2.10
C PHE A 187 11.93 11.96 -2.57
N ASP A 188 13.14 12.30 -2.14
CA ASP A 188 14.36 11.59 -2.54
C ASP A 188 14.35 10.12 -2.04
N ARG A 189 13.78 9.85 -0.86
CA ARG A 189 13.59 8.49 -0.36
C ARG A 189 12.57 7.72 -1.19
N LYS A 190 11.49 8.38 -1.60
CA LYS A 190 10.51 7.80 -2.54
C LYS A 190 11.17 7.41 -3.86
N ILE A 191 12.02 8.25 -4.42
CA ILE A 191 12.79 7.93 -5.64
C ILE A 191 13.73 6.74 -5.40
N ALA A 192 14.45 6.73 -4.28
CA ALA A 192 15.33 5.62 -3.93
C ALA A 192 14.56 4.29 -3.81
N ALA A 193 13.39 4.29 -3.20
CA ALA A 193 12.52 3.12 -3.11
C ALA A 193 12.08 2.64 -4.50
N LEU A 194 11.60 3.54 -5.34
CA LEU A 194 11.16 3.19 -6.70
C LEU A 194 12.31 2.67 -7.57
N ARG A 195 13.51 3.21 -7.43
CA ARG A 195 14.71 2.72 -8.15
C ARG A 195 15.18 1.34 -7.66
N ALA A 196 14.77 0.91 -6.46
CA ALA A 196 15.03 -0.44 -5.98
C ALA A 196 14.21 -1.52 -6.74
N HIS A 197 13.11 -1.13 -7.39
CA HIS A 197 12.31 -2.00 -8.27
C HIS A 197 12.90 -2.01 -9.69
N VAL A 198 14.12 -2.51 -9.83
CA VAL A 198 14.88 -2.50 -11.09
C VAL A 198 14.11 -3.16 -12.23
N SER A 199 13.49 -4.32 -11.97
CA SER A 199 12.70 -5.04 -12.98
C SER A 199 11.50 -4.25 -13.50
N GLN A 200 11.03 -3.23 -12.75
CA GLN A 200 9.84 -2.44 -13.08
C GLN A 200 10.17 -1.01 -13.53
N THR A 201 11.29 -0.43 -13.11
CA THR A 201 11.59 0.99 -13.31
C THR A 201 12.86 1.26 -14.10
N ALA A 202 13.67 0.26 -14.42
CA ALA A 202 14.93 0.48 -15.15
C ALA A 202 14.76 1.13 -16.53
N HIS A 203 13.59 0.94 -17.16
CA HIS A 203 13.25 1.53 -18.47
C HIS A 203 12.69 2.96 -18.37
N MET A 204 12.51 3.50 -17.16
CA MET A 204 11.92 4.82 -16.91
C MET A 204 13.03 5.84 -16.63
N ASP A 205 13.72 6.31 -17.69
CA ASP A 205 14.83 7.25 -17.55
C ASP A 205 14.40 8.57 -16.90
N ASP A 206 13.18 9.01 -17.16
CA ASP A 206 12.57 10.25 -16.68
C ASP A 206 11.66 10.10 -15.47
N LEU A 207 11.73 8.96 -14.75
CA LEU A 207 10.89 8.64 -13.60
C LEU A 207 10.79 9.78 -12.57
N GLU A 208 11.93 10.40 -12.23
CA GLU A 208 11.96 11.49 -11.25
C GLU A 208 11.25 12.74 -11.77
N VAL A 209 11.49 13.11 -13.02
CA VAL A 209 10.86 14.29 -13.65
C VAL A 209 9.35 14.11 -13.69
N TRP A 210 8.89 12.96 -14.17
CA TRP A 210 7.48 12.61 -14.22
C TRP A 210 6.81 12.64 -12.84
N LEU A 211 7.47 12.11 -11.81
CA LEU A 211 6.94 12.13 -10.45
C LEU A 211 6.88 13.54 -9.87
N ARG A 212 7.93 14.37 -10.08
CA ARG A 212 7.93 15.77 -9.63
C ARG A 212 6.78 16.56 -10.25
N GLU A 213 6.55 16.42 -11.55
CA GLU A 213 5.44 17.07 -12.22
C GLU A 213 4.09 16.64 -11.63
N ARG A 214 3.89 15.32 -11.48
CA ARG A 214 2.65 14.77 -10.95
C ARG A 214 2.37 15.18 -9.51
N LEU A 215 3.36 15.04 -8.61
CA LEU A 215 3.20 15.38 -7.20
C LEU A 215 3.14 16.90 -6.99
N GLY A 216 3.81 17.69 -7.83
CA GLY A 216 3.70 19.15 -7.86
C GLY A 216 2.31 19.64 -8.25
N HIS A 217 1.66 18.96 -9.20
CA HIS A 217 0.26 19.23 -9.54
C HIS A 217 -0.68 19.00 -8.35
N ILE A 218 -0.53 17.86 -7.65
CA ILE A 218 -1.29 17.54 -6.44
C ILE A 218 -1.05 18.57 -5.34
N ALA A 219 0.20 19.02 -5.16
CA ALA A 219 0.56 20.05 -4.18
C ALA A 219 -0.11 21.41 -4.53
N THR A 220 -0.14 21.76 -5.80
CA THR A 220 -0.80 22.98 -6.28
C THR A 220 -2.30 22.95 -6.03
N GLU A 221 -2.96 21.82 -6.33
CA GLU A 221 -4.39 21.61 -6.01
C GLU A 221 -4.68 21.67 -4.50
N ALA A 222 -3.72 21.30 -3.68
CA ALA A 222 -3.80 21.39 -2.23
C ALA A 222 -3.53 22.79 -1.65
N GLY A 223 -3.14 23.76 -2.51
CA GLY A 223 -2.76 25.11 -2.09
C GLY A 223 -1.40 25.19 -1.38
N LEU A 224 -0.52 24.19 -1.57
CA LEU A 224 0.84 24.24 -1.04
C LEU A 224 1.71 25.24 -1.83
N PRO A 225 2.80 25.75 -1.23
CA PRO A 225 3.72 26.68 -1.90
C PRO A 225 4.31 26.10 -3.19
N ALA A 226 4.72 26.96 -4.11
CA ALA A 226 5.38 26.55 -5.35
C ALA A 226 6.64 25.71 -5.06
N GLY A 227 6.81 24.61 -5.80
CA GLY A 227 7.92 23.67 -5.62
C GLY A 227 7.67 22.56 -4.59
N HIS A 228 6.57 22.61 -3.83
CA HIS A 228 6.18 21.51 -2.95
C HIS A 228 5.62 20.33 -3.75
N LEU A 229 5.70 19.13 -3.12
CA LEU A 229 5.25 17.86 -3.68
C LEU A 229 4.26 17.23 -2.70
N ALA A 230 3.15 16.68 -3.20
CA ALA A 230 2.16 16.05 -2.33
C ALA A 230 1.65 14.71 -2.86
N GLU A 231 1.31 13.83 -1.92
CA GLU A 231 0.55 12.61 -2.16
C GLU A 231 -0.91 12.80 -1.72
N ALA A 232 -1.84 12.09 -2.37
CA ALA A 232 -3.26 12.28 -2.17
C ALA A 232 -3.97 10.99 -1.77
N PHE A 233 -4.86 11.09 -0.78
CA PHE A 233 -5.59 9.98 -0.19
C PHE A 233 -7.05 10.33 0.04
N ALA A 234 -7.91 9.31 0.07
CA ALA A 234 -9.21 9.44 0.73
C ALA A 234 -9.12 8.79 2.11
N VAL A 235 -9.42 9.55 3.16
CA VAL A 235 -9.27 9.13 4.55
C VAL A 235 -10.63 9.08 5.23
N TYR A 236 -10.92 7.96 5.87
CA TYR A 236 -12.18 7.72 6.55
C TYR A 236 -11.96 7.09 7.93
N SER A 237 -12.77 7.51 8.91
CA SER A 237 -12.92 6.77 10.18
C SER A 237 -13.62 5.45 9.92
N THR A 238 -13.27 4.43 10.68
CA THR A 238 -13.92 3.11 10.65
C THR A 238 -14.73 2.84 11.92
N ALA A 239 -14.76 3.83 12.81
CA ALA A 239 -15.56 3.81 14.04
C ALA A 239 -17.01 4.21 13.78
#